data_4826119d1c1bf2265037104682b17f26
#
_entry.id   4826119d1c1bf2265037104682b17f26
#
_cell.length_a   1.000
_cell.length_b   1.000
_cell.length_c   1.000
_cell.angle_alpha   90.00
_cell.angle_beta   90.00
_cell.angle_gamma   90.00
#
_symmetry.space_group_name_H-M   'P 1'
#
loop_
_entity.id
_entity.type
_entity.pdbx_description
1 polymer ?
#
loop_
_entity_poly.entity_id
_entity_poly.type
_entity_poly.pdbx_seq_one_letter_code
_entity_poly.pdbx_strand_id
1 'polypeptide(L)'
;LFKEYVKKHLKKIFFALFLSVIVAGSTASIAWLLDPAVKKIFVEQDKTYAWLIPLMIVIAFSSKGLSLYLARINIIRVGQEVAGEIQKKIAGNILTSDIQTLDNRHSGKYISNILFDANQIQNLVSTGVLNLIKDTLTVIALVSVMFYQNWKLSLFAMLMMPLAGGLAKSLGKRMGKATSKAGESSGNLTAFLSEIFKGSKMIRIYQKEDEENKKASSVIDDLVEKNIKIGSVLIRATPIMESLTGFMIAGFIVFSGHLIASGELGVNNFFSFLAAMMLAYQPIRSLATINMTAYQGAAAFKRISKIIDKDISVKEISGSPKLILKKSNITFTNVEFKYHSTDEKAIKNINFDIAGNSMAAFVGHSGAGKSTIINLIPRFYDPQEGSIEIDGQDIKNISLSSLRKSLSMVSQDIILFDDSVKNNIAYAKNNSSMDEIIKACKYAAADEFIEKLPKGYNTIIGENGVRLSGGQKQRISIARAILKESPIILLDEATSSLDAESEEIVQNAINNLTKNKTTLVIAHRLSTIHNANKIFVLKSG
;
A
#
# COMPACT_ATOMS: atom_id res chain seq x y z
N LEU A 1 -10.63 10.05 -4.22
CA LEU A 1 -10.88 8.65 -4.52
C LEU A 1 -11.82 8.48 -5.71
N PHE A 2 -13.06 9.03 -5.66
CA PHE A 2 -14.07 8.81 -6.70
C PHE A 2 -13.62 9.32 -8.07
N LYS A 3 -13.18 10.57 -8.17
CA LYS A 3 -12.77 11.20 -9.45
C LYS A 3 -11.60 10.47 -10.11
N GLU A 4 -10.67 9.96 -9.33
CA GLU A 4 -9.40 9.42 -9.82
C GLU A 4 -9.48 7.91 -10.13
N TYR A 5 -10.14 7.13 -9.28
CA TYR A 5 -10.15 5.68 -9.38
C TYR A 5 -11.49 5.09 -9.79
N VAL A 6 -12.61 5.60 -9.26
CA VAL A 6 -13.94 4.99 -9.47
C VAL A 6 -14.56 5.43 -10.81
N LYS A 7 -14.29 6.66 -11.27
CA LYS A 7 -14.88 7.21 -12.51
C LYS A 7 -14.60 6.35 -13.75
N LYS A 8 -13.46 5.68 -13.81
CA LYS A 8 -13.09 4.80 -14.94
C LYS A 8 -14.02 3.57 -15.07
N HIS A 9 -14.66 3.17 -13.98
CA HIS A 9 -15.49 1.97 -13.90
C HIS A 9 -16.99 2.24 -13.95
N LEU A 10 -17.42 3.46 -14.32
CA LEU A 10 -18.82 3.87 -14.32
C LEU A 10 -19.74 2.92 -15.11
N LYS A 11 -19.30 2.39 -16.25
CA LYS A 11 -20.11 1.43 -17.03
C LYS A 11 -20.46 0.18 -16.22
N LYS A 12 -19.49 -0.38 -15.50
CA LYS A 12 -19.70 -1.56 -14.62
C LYS A 12 -20.61 -1.22 -13.44
N ILE A 13 -20.47 -0.01 -12.88
CA ILE A 13 -21.29 0.48 -11.78
C ILE A 13 -22.73 0.70 -12.25
N PHE A 14 -22.95 1.30 -13.41
CA PHE A 14 -24.29 1.46 -13.97
C PHE A 14 -24.98 0.13 -14.27
N PHE A 15 -24.22 -0.87 -14.75
CA PHE A 15 -24.75 -2.21 -14.92
C PHE A 15 -25.18 -2.85 -13.59
N ALA A 16 -24.36 -2.71 -12.54
CA ALA A 16 -24.71 -3.17 -11.20
C ALA A 16 -25.91 -2.41 -10.61
N LEU A 17 -26.07 -1.12 -10.93
CA LEU A 17 -27.22 -0.31 -10.56
C LEU A 17 -28.50 -0.83 -11.24
N PHE A 18 -28.46 -1.09 -12.54
CA PHE A 18 -29.58 -1.67 -13.28
C PHE A 18 -30.01 -3.02 -12.67
N LEU A 19 -29.07 -3.90 -12.39
CA LEU A 19 -29.35 -5.18 -11.73
C LEU A 19 -29.94 -4.97 -10.31
N SER A 20 -29.50 -3.93 -9.59
CA SER A 20 -30.06 -3.58 -8.28
C SER A 20 -31.51 -3.12 -8.34
N VAL A 21 -31.92 -2.46 -9.43
CA VAL A 21 -33.34 -2.12 -9.67
C VAL A 21 -34.16 -3.40 -9.83
N ILE A 22 -33.66 -4.39 -10.58
CA ILE A 22 -34.35 -5.69 -10.75
C ILE A 22 -34.46 -6.40 -9.40
N VAL A 23 -33.40 -6.40 -8.58
CA VAL A 23 -33.42 -6.99 -7.22
C VAL A 23 -34.47 -6.32 -6.33
N ALA A 24 -34.54 -4.99 -6.36
CA ALA A 24 -35.52 -4.22 -5.60
C ALA A 24 -36.96 -4.49 -6.07
N GLY A 25 -37.19 -4.46 -7.37
CA GLY A 25 -38.49 -4.76 -7.97
C GLY A 25 -38.96 -6.18 -7.69
N SER A 26 -38.08 -7.18 -7.87
CA SER A 26 -38.40 -8.59 -7.52
C SER A 26 -38.70 -8.76 -6.04
N THR A 27 -38.00 -8.05 -5.16
CA THR A 27 -38.25 -8.14 -3.70
C THR A 27 -39.60 -7.50 -3.34
N ALA A 28 -39.94 -6.37 -3.94
CA ALA A 28 -41.24 -5.73 -3.75
C ALA A 28 -42.40 -6.57 -4.34
N SER A 29 -42.18 -7.20 -5.50
CA SER A 29 -43.16 -8.09 -6.11
C SER A 29 -43.45 -9.31 -5.23
N ILE A 30 -42.46 -9.89 -4.55
CA ILE A 30 -42.66 -11.00 -3.60
C ILE A 30 -43.60 -10.57 -2.46
N ALA A 31 -43.39 -9.37 -1.90
CA ALA A 31 -44.28 -8.87 -0.83
C ALA A 31 -45.70 -8.59 -1.34
N TRP A 32 -45.82 -7.97 -2.52
CA TRP A 32 -47.08 -7.63 -3.13
C TRP A 32 -47.91 -8.86 -3.54
N LEU A 33 -47.27 -9.93 -4.06
CA LEU A 33 -47.93 -11.16 -4.47
C LEU A 33 -48.63 -11.91 -3.32
N LEU A 34 -48.27 -11.64 -2.08
CA LEU A 34 -48.96 -12.24 -0.93
C LEU A 34 -50.39 -11.72 -0.76
N ASP A 35 -50.70 -10.49 -1.15
CA ASP A 35 -52.06 -9.95 -1.15
C ASP A 35 -52.97 -10.76 -2.10
N PRO A 36 -52.73 -10.85 -3.41
CA PRO A 36 -53.56 -11.68 -4.28
C PRO A 36 -53.49 -13.18 -3.93
N ALA A 37 -52.37 -13.65 -3.35
CA ALA A 37 -52.27 -15.05 -2.91
C ALA A 37 -53.32 -15.37 -1.83
N VAL A 38 -53.40 -14.55 -0.77
CA VAL A 38 -54.37 -14.74 0.30
C VAL A 38 -55.79 -14.55 -0.23
N LYS A 39 -56.05 -13.48 -0.98
CA LYS A 39 -57.39 -13.16 -1.46
C LYS A 39 -57.89 -14.17 -2.49
N LYS A 40 -57.14 -14.45 -3.55
CA LYS A 40 -57.57 -15.26 -4.71
C LYS A 40 -57.50 -16.76 -4.44
N ILE A 41 -56.46 -17.24 -3.72
CA ILE A 41 -56.26 -18.66 -3.50
C ILE A 41 -57.08 -19.14 -2.27
N PHE A 42 -56.96 -18.43 -1.14
CA PHE A 42 -57.50 -18.92 0.12
C PHE A 42 -58.94 -18.44 0.39
N VAL A 43 -59.32 -17.21 -0.07
CA VAL A 43 -60.67 -16.66 0.14
C VAL A 43 -61.61 -16.99 -1.03
N GLU A 44 -61.17 -16.66 -2.28
CA GLU A 44 -61.98 -16.86 -3.50
C GLU A 44 -61.85 -18.29 -4.09
N GLN A 45 -60.85 -19.06 -3.67
CA GLN A 45 -60.57 -20.46 -4.10
C GLN A 45 -60.45 -20.61 -5.63
N ASP A 46 -59.88 -19.60 -6.32
CA ASP A 46 -59.68 -19.61 -7.75
C ASP A 46 -58.55 -20.54 -8.17
N LYS A 47 -58.87 -21.60 -8.92
CA LYS A 47 -57.93 -22.64 -9.36
C LYS A 47 -56.84 -22.11 -10.32
N THR A 48 -57.13 -21.09 -11.08
CA THR A 48 -56.19 -20.49 -12.05
C THR A 48 -55.07 -19.78 -11.29
N TYR A 49 -55.44 -18.97 -10.29
CA TYR A 49 -54.47 -18.26 -9.47
C TYR A 49 -53.69 -19.19 -8.55
N ALA A 50 -54.21 -20.36 -8.21
CA ALA A 50 -53.50 -21.37 -7.43
C ALA A 50 -52.22 -21.88 -8.10
N TRP A 51 -52.13 -21.84 -9.41
CA TRP A 51 -50.90 -22.19 -10.17
C TRP A 51 -50.11 -20.97 -10.59
N LEU A 52 -50.77 -19.88 -10.96
CA LEU A 52 -50.12 -18.68 -11.50
C LEU A 52 -49.28 -17.96 -10.46
N ILE A 53 -49.82 -17.75 -9.24
CA ILE A 53 -49.11 -16.97 -8.21
C ILE A 53 -47.85 -17.70 -7.71
N PRO A 54 -47.83 -18.99 -7.39
CA PRO A 54 -46.61 -19.72 -7.07
C PRO A 54 -45.54 -19.65 -8.17
N LEU A 55 -45.95 -19.77 -9.43
CA LEU A 55 -45.03 -19.62 -10.56
C LEU A 55 -44.38 -18.21 -10.61
N MET A 56 -45.20 -17.16 -10.43
CA MET A 56 -44.69 -15.76 -10.36
C MET A 56 -43.73 -15.56 -9.18
N ILE A 57 -44.00 -16.18 -8.02
CA ILE A 57 -43.11 -16.15 -6.86
C ILE A 57 -41.77 -16.82 -7.20
N VAL A 58 -41.77 -17.98 -7.83
CA VAL A 58 -40.53 -18.66 -8.25
C VAL A 58 -39.72 -17.80 -9.24
N ILE A 59 -40.39 -17.18 -10.22
CA ILE A 59 -39.75 -16.27 -11.17
C ILE A 59 -39.14 -15.07 -10.45
N ALA A 60 -39.86 -14.47 -9.48
CA ALA A 60 -39.38 -13.31 -8.71
C ALA A 60 -38.14 -13.67 -7.87
N PHE A 61 -38.13 -14.82 -7.17
CA PHE A 61 -36.98 -15.28 -6.40
C PHE A 61 -35.79 -15.61 -7.29
N SER A 62 -36.02 -16.30 -8.43
CA SER A 62 -34.96 -16.66 -9.38
C SER A 62 -34.34 -15.42 -10.01
N SER A 63 -35.17 -14.47 -10.46
CA SER A 63 -34.71 -13.17 -11.00
C SER A 63 -33.92 -12.38 -9.96
N LYS A 64 -34.40 -12.29 -8.72
CA LYS A 64 -33.68 -11.65 -7.61
C LYS A 64 -32.31 -12.30 -7.37
N GLY A 65 -32.25 -13.65 -7.30
CA GLY A 65 -31.03 -14.39 -7.04
C GLY A 65 -30.00 -14.18 -8.13
N LEU A 66 -30.38 -14.36 -9.41
CA LEU A 66 -29.49 -14.18 -10.55
C LEU A 66 -28.98 -12.74 -10.67
N SER A 67 -29.88 -11.76 -10.57
CA SER A 67 -29.52 -10.34 -10.65
C SER A 67 -28.58 -9.93 -9.50
N LEU A 68 -28.80 -10.43 -8.29
CA LEU A 68 -27.93 -10.16 -7.15
C LEU A 68 -26.54 -10.78 -7.34
N TYR A 69 -26.46 -11.99 -7.86
CA TYR A 69 -25.18 -12.66 -8.16
C TYR A 69 -24.38 -11.85 -9.20
N LEU A 70 -25.02 -11.48 -10.33
CA LEU A 70 -24.37 -10.72 -11.40
C LEU A 70 -23.96 -9.31 -10.93
N ALA A 71 -24.76 -8.66 -10.10
CA ALA A 71 -24.42 -7.37 -9.52
C ALA A 71 -23.20 -7.48 -8.59
N ARG A 72 -23.18 -8.49 -7.71
CA ARG A 72 -22.06 -8.71 -6.77
C ARG A 72 -20.75 -9.01 -7.47
N ILE A 73 -20.73 -9.94 -8.44
CA ILE A 73 -19.49 -10.29 -9.13
C ILE A 73 -18.91 -9.08 -9.89
N ASN A 74 -19.80 -8.27 -10.48
CA ASN A 74 -19.39 -7.10 -11.24
C ASN A 74 -18.76 -6.02 -10.35
N ILE A 75 -19.38 -5.73 -9.20
CA ILE A 75 -18.88 -4.70 -8.29
C ILE A 75 -17.64 -5.18 -7.50
N ILE A 76 -17.52 -6.48 -7.22
CA ILE A 76 -16.29 -7.06 -6.63
C ILE A 76 -15.11 -6.84 -7.59
N ARG A 77 -15.29 -7.06 -8.89
CA ARG A 77 -14.25 -6.76 -9.90
C ARG A 77 -13.83 -5.31 -9.86
N VAL A 78 -14.79 -4.38 -9.81
CA VAL A 78 -14.50 -2.94 -9.69
C VAL A 78 -13.70 -2.65 -8.42
N GLY A 79 -14.09 -3.21 -7.28
CA GLY A 79 -13.37 -3.04 -6.02
C GLY A 79 -11.93 -3.53 -6.08
N GLN A 80 -11.71 -4.72 -6.67
CA GLN A 80 -10.36 -5.28 -6.84
C GLN A 80 -9.50 -4.47 -7.83
N GLU A 81 -10.09 -4.02 -8.94
CA GLU A 81 -9.39 -3.18 -9.92
C GLU A 81 -8.95 -1.84 -9.28
N VAL A 82 -9.82 -1.20 -8.50
CA VAL A 82 -9.52 0.04 -7.75
C VAL A 82 -8.42 -0.20 -6.70
N ALA A 83 -8.52 -1.28 -5.94
CA ALA A 83 -7.49 -1.62 -4.95
C ALA A 83 -6.13 -1.86 -5.62
N GLY A 84 -6.11 -2.61 -6.73
CA GLY A 84 -4.90 -2.86 -7.51
C GLY A 84 -4.29 -1.59 -8.09
N GLU A 85 -5.10 -0.64 -8.59
CA GLU A 85 -4.60 0.67 -9.05
C GLU A 85 -3.96 1.46 -7.90
N ILE A 86 -4.57 1.46 -6.71
CA ILE A 86 -4.03 2.12 -5.52
C ILE A 86 -2.71 1.47 -5.10
N GLN A 87 -2.66 0.13 -5.05
CA GLN A 87 -1.44 -0.62 -4.70
C GLN A 87 -0.30 -0.30 -5.68
N LYS A 88 -0.57 -0.30 -6.99
CA LYS A 88 0.40 0.08 -8.02
C LYS A 88 0.88 1.52 -7.84
N LYS A 89 -0.01 2.45 -7.52
CA LYS A 89 0.35 3.84 -7.29
C LYS A 89 1.20 4.01 -6.04
N ILE A 90 0.88 3.30 -4.94
CA ILE A 90 1.71 3.31 -3.72
C ILE A 90 3.11 2.74 -4.03
N ALA A 91 3.19 1.59 -4.71
CA ALA A 91 4.46 0.99 -5.09
C ALA A 91 5.29 1.92 -5.98
N GLY A 92 4.66 2.54 -6.98
CA GLY A 92 5.32 3.54 -7.83
C GLY A 92 5.84 4.74 -7.05
N ASN A 93 5.03 5.27 -6.12
CA ASN A 93 5.45 6.39 -5.28
C ASN A 93 6.61 6.01 -4.33
N ILE A 94 6.63 4.78 -3.80
CA ILE A 94 7.75 4.30 -2.98
C ILE A 94 9.04 4.29 -3.82
N LEU A 95 8.98 3.81 -5.07
CA LEU A 95 10.14 3.76 -5.97
C LEU A 95 10.67 5.14 -6.37
N THR A 96 9.81 6.14 -6.38
CA THR A 96 10.18 7.53 -6.75
C THR A 96 10.32 8.46 -5.55
N SER A 97 10.04 7.98 -4.33
CA SER A 97 10.17 8.76 -3.10
C SER A 97 11.62 9.06 -2.77
N ASP A 98 11.83 10.16 -2.06
CA ASP A 98 13.14 10.51 -1.51
C ASP A 98 13.62 9.46 -0.51
N ILE A 99 14.92 9.20 -0.52
CA ILE A 99 15.57 8.31 0.45
C ILE A 99 15.29 8.78 1.88
N GLN A 100 15.36 10.08 2.14
CA GLN A 100 15.02 10.68 3.43
C GLN A 100 13.60 10.34 3.94
N THR A 101 12.66 10.19 3.01
CA THR A 101 11.28 9.79 3.34
C THR A 101 11.19 8.32 3.72
N LEU A 102 11.97 7.48 3.05
CA LEU A 102 11.98 6.03 3.28
C LEU A 102 12.71 5.69 4.57
N ASP A 103 13.86 6.33 4.86
CA ASP A 103 14.68 6.10 6.05
C ASP A 103 13.93 6.46 7.35
N ASN A 104 13.05 7.46 7.30
CA ASN A 104 12.28 7.91 8.47
C ASN A 104 11.07 7.02 8.83
N ARG A 105 10.81 5.94 8.10
CA ARG A 105 9.67 5.05 8.35
C ARG A 105 10.06 3.59 8.26
N HIS A 106 9.60 2.79 9.21
CA HIS A 106 9.73 1.34 9.13
C HIS A 106 9.01 0.79 7.88
N SER A 107 9.71 -0.03 7.11
CA SER A 107 9.18 -0.71 5.90
C SER A 107 7.86 -1.45 6.15
N GLY A 108 7.70 -2.04 7.35
CA GLY A 108 6.47 -2.73 7.74
C GLY A 108 5.21 -1.85 7.70
N LYS A 109 5.34 -0.52 7.93
CA LYS A 109 4.20 0.39 7.80
C LYS A 109 3.75 0.57 6.36
N TYR A 110 4.69 0.63 5.41
CA TYR A 110 4.36 0.68 3.98
C TYR A 110 3.69 -0.61 3.50
N ILE A 111 4.22 -1.76 3.91
CA ILE A 111 3.65 -3.08 3.61
C ILE A 111 2.21 -3.18 4.13
N SER A 112 1.98 -2.79 5.40
CA SER A 112 0.64 -2.77 6.00
C SER A 112 -0.33 -1.85 5.26
N ASN A 113 0.09 -0.66 4.82
CA ASN A 113 -0.75 0.23 4.04
C ASN A 113 -1.14 -0.37 2.67
N ILE A 114 -0.20 -1.04 2.00
CA ILE A 114 -0.47 -1.69 0.70
C ILE A 114 -1.45 -2.86 0.86
N LEU A 115 -1.28 -3.70 1.89
CA LEU A 115 -2.06 -4.92 2.06
C LEU A 115 -3.37 -4.67 2.81
N PHE A 116 -3.31 -4.04 3.99
CA PHE A 116 -4.47 -3.86 4.86
C PHE A 116 -5.37 -2.71 4.40
N ASP A 117 -4.79 -1.53 4.16
CA ASP A 117 -5.60 -0.35 3.85
C ASP A 117 -6.21 -0.39 2.45
N ALA A 118 -5.53 -0.95 1.46
CA ALA A 118 -6.09 -1.14 0.14
C ALA A 118 -7.32 -2.07 0.16
N ASN A 119 -7.30 -3.13 1.01
CA ASN A 119 -8.45 -4.01 1.20
C ASN A 119 -9.65 -3.31 1.85
N GLN A 120 -9.42 -2.36 2.78
CA GLN A 120 -10.51 -1.57 3.36
C GLN A 120 -11.18 -0.66 2.31
N ILE A 121 -10.40 -0.10 1.39
CA ILE A 121 -10.93 0.69 0.27
C ILE A 121 -11.68 -0.20 -0.72
N GLN A 122 -11.15 -1.39 -1.02
CA GLN A 122 -11.82 -2.38 -1.85
C GLN A 122 -13.21 -2.73 -1.30
N ASN A 123 -13.31 -2.97 0.02
CA ASN A 123 -14.59 -3.26 0.68
C ASN A 123 -15.57 -2.08 0.61
N LEU A 124 -15.09 -0.84 0.74
CA LEU A 124 -15.92 0.35 0.58
C LEU A 124 -16.47 0.45 -0.85
N VAL A 125 -15.61 0.31 -1.86
CA VAL A 125 -15.99 0.47 -3.28
C VAL A 125 -16.89 -0.68 -3.74
N SER A 126 -16.67 -1.91 -3.27
CA SER A 126 -17.47 -3.07 -3.64
C SER A 126 -18.74 -3.18 -2.78
N THR A 127 -18.63 -3.73 -1.59
CA THR A 127 -19.76 -4.02 -0.70
C THR A 127 -20.48 -2.76 -0.24
N GLY A 128 -19.71 -1.69 0.06
CA GLY A 128 -20.27 -0.42 0.53
C GLY A 128 -21.17 0.22 -0.53
N VAL A 129 -20.66 0.42 -1.75
CA VAL A 129 -21.41 1.09 -2.84
C VAL A 129 -22.59 0.24 -3.30
N LEU A 130 -22.40 -1.08 -3.50
CA LEU A 130 -23.48 -1.96 -3.92
C LEU A 130 -24.64 -1.99 -2.91
N ASN A 131 -24.32 -2.20 -1.63
CA ASN A 131 -25.36 -2.26 -0.59
C ASN A 131 -26.07 -0.91 -0.44
N LEU A 132 -25.34 0.22 -0.53
CA LEU A 132 -25.99 1.53 -0.50
C LEU A 132 -27.05 1.66 -1.58
N ILE A 133 -26.71 1.34 -2.82
CA ILE A 133 -27.62 1.49 -3.95
C ILE A 133 -28.77 0.47 -3.88
N LYS A 134 -28.43 -0.82 -3.77
CA LYS A 134 -29.38 -1.92 -3.75
C LYS A 134 -30.36 -1.80 -2.59
N ASP A 135 -29.86 -1.57 -1.39
CA ASP A 135 -30.69 -1.57 -0.19
C ASP A 135 -31.57 -0.31 -0.11
N THR A 136 -31.07 0.85 -0.58
CA THR A 136 -31.89 2.07 -0.72
C THR A 136 -33.05 1.84 -1.71
N LEU A 137 -32.77 1.29 -2.89
CA LEU A 137 -33.79 0.99 -3.86
C LEU A 137 -34.80 -0.04 -3.34
N THR A 138 -34.32 -1.07 -2.63
CA THR A 138 -35.18 -2.10 -2.04
C THR A 138 -36.07 -1.52 -0.95
N VAL A 139 -35.55 -0.65 -0.08
CA VAL A 139 -36.36 0.03 0.96
C VAL A 139 -37.41 0.92 0.31
N ILE A 140 -37.06 1.73 -0.70
CA ILE A 140 -38.02 2.57 -1.42
C ILE A 140 -39.14 1.72 -2.03
N ALA A 141 -38.79 0.64 -2.73
CA ALA A 141 -39.77 -0.25 -3.37
C ALA A 141 -40.70 -0.93 -2.34
N LEU A 142 -40.15 -1.44 -1.24
CA LEU A 142 -40.96 -2.06 -0.18
C LEU A 142 -41.84 -1.05 0.55
N VAL A 143 -41.33 0.14 0.86
CA VAL A 143 -42.12 1.23 1.46
C VAL A 143 -43.27 1.63 0.52
N SER A 144 -43.03 1.68 -0.78
CA SER A 144 -44.11 1.94 -1.77
C SER A 144 -45.20 0.88 -1.72
N VAL A 145 -44.84 -0.41 -1.61
CA VAL A 145 -45.81 -1.49 -1.41
C VAL A 145 -46.58 -1.32 -0.10
N MET A 146 -45.87 -0.97 1.00
CA MET A 146 -46.49 -0.74 2.28
C MET A 146 -47.51 0.41 2.22
N PHE A 147 -47.19 1.55 1.59
CA PHE A 147 -48.09 2.68 1.41
C PHE A 147 -49.31 2.32 0.55
N TYR A 148 -49.11 1.49 -0.49
CA TYR A 148 -50.20 0.97 -1.30
C TYR A 148 -51.16 0.11 -0.52
N GLN A 149 -50.66 -0.72 0.42
CA GLN A 149 -51.47 -1.60 1.25
C GLN A 149 -52.26 -0.82 2.33
N ASN A 150 -51.60 0.06 3.09
CA ASN A 150 -52.21 0.94 4.07
C ASN A 150 -51.27 2.09 4.47
N TRP A 151 -51.68 3.33 4.22
CA TRP A 151 -50.85 4.50 4.51
C TRP A 151 -50.67 4.78 6.01
N LYS A 152 -51.69 4.48 6.86
CA LYS A 152 -51.63 4.69 8.32
C LYS A 152 -50.59 3.80 8.96
N LEU A 153 -50.58 2.51 8.59
CA LEU A 153 -49.56 1.55 9.04
C LEU A 153 -48.16 1.92 8.53
N SER A 154 -48.06 2.45 7.32
CA SER A 154 -46.78 2.86 6.75
C SER A 154 -46.16 4.02 7.49
N LEU A 155 -46.95 5.01 7.93
CA LEU A 155 -46.44 6.11 8.75
C LEU A 155 -45.93 5.59 10.11
N PHE A 156 -46.61 4.64 10.72
CA PHE A 156 -46.16 3.99 11.95
C PHE A 156 -44.82 3.27 11.73
N ALA A 157 -44.67 2.53 10.63
CA ALA A 157 -43.45 1.83 10.29
C ALA A 157 -42.27 2.79 10.03
N MET A 158 -42.52 3.98 9.47
CA MET A 158 -41.46 4.98 9.19
C MET A 158 -40.83 5.57 10.47
N LEU A 159 -41.41 5.45 11.65
CA LEU A 159 -40.82 5.89 12.92
C LEU A 159 -39.47 5.20 13.21
N MET A 160 -39.22 4.04 12.63
CA MET A 160 -37.92 3.33 12.77
C MET A 160 -36.77 3.98 12.05
N MET A 161 -37.02 4.68 10.93
CA MET A 161 -35.93 5.19 10.08
C MET A 161 -35.00 6.20 10.76
N PRO A 162 -35.51 7.22 11.50
CA PRO A 162 -34.66 8.15 12.21
C PRO A 162 -33.85 7.52 13.35
N LEU A 163 -34.43 6.51 14.03
CA LEU A 163 -33.72 5.76 15.08
C LEU A 163 -32.55 4.96 14.50
N ALA A 164 -32.79 4.23 13.41
CA ALA A 164 -31.74 3.50 12.70
C ALA A 164 -30.63 4.45 12.17
N GLY A 165 -30.99 5.60 11.64
CA GLY A 165 -30.06 6.62 11.18
C GLY A 165 -29.16 7.20 12.27
N GLY A 166 -29.71 7.49 13.44
CA GLY A 166 -28.95 7.95 14.61
C GLY A 166 -27.92 6.94 15.10
N LEU A 167 -28.34 5.66 15.19
CA LEU A 167 -27.45 4.54 15.51
C LEU A 167 -26.32 4.40 14.49
N ALA A 168 -26.65 4.43 13.20
CA ALA A 168 -25.68 4.32 12.11
C ALA A 168 -24.57 5.36 12.23
N LYS A 169 -24.90 6.63 12.51
CA LYS A 169 -23.93 7.72 12.68
C LYS A 169 -23.01 7.48 13.88
N SER A 170 -23.54 7.05 15.01
CA SER A 170 -22.78 6.79 16.23
C SER A 170 -21.80 5.61 16.06
N LEU A 171 -22.29 4.49 15.55
CA LEU A 171 -21.51 3.29 15.31
C LEU A 171 -20.44 3.51 14.24
N GLY A 172 -20.75 4.24 13.17
CA GLY A 172 -19.79 4.58 12.11
C GLY A 172 -18.58 5.35 12.65
N LYS A 173 -18.78 6.38 13.48
CA LYS A 173 -17.67 7.15 14.08
C LYS A 173 -16.79 6.29 14.98
N ARG A 174 -17.38 5.37 15.77
CA ARG A 174 -16.64 4.41 16.60
C ARG A 174 -15.82 3.44 15.74
N MET A 175 -16.42 2.95 14.65
CA MET A 175 -15.76 2.06 13.70
C MET A 175 -14.52 2.70 13.06
N GLY A 176 -14.63 3.94 12.59
CA GLY A 176 -13.48 4.66 12.01
C GLY A 176 -12.30 4.78 12.97
N LYS A 177 -12.56 5.07 14.27
CA LYS A 177 -11.52 5.10 15.30
C LYS A 177 -10.90 3.73 15.55
N ALA A 178 -11.72 2.67 15.64
CA ALA A 178 -11.25 1.30 15.87
C ALA A 178 -10.37 0.81 14.72
N THR A 179 -10.81 1.03 13.48
CA THR A 179 -10.05 0.65 12.27
C THR A 179 -8.73 1.42 12.16
N SER A 180 -8.70 2.71 12.54
CA SER A 180 -7.46 3.47 12.53
C SER A 180 -6.43 2.88 13.49
N LYS A 181 -6.85 2.52 14.71
CA LYS A 181 -5.97 1.90 15.71
C LYS A 181 -5.50 0.51 15.30
N ALA A 182 -6.41 -0.32 14.76
CA ALA A 182 -6.04 -1.66 14.27
C ALA A 182 -5.03 -1.60 13.10
N GLY A 183 -5.18 -0.62 12.19
CA GLY A 183 -4.22 -0.41 11.11
C GLY A 183 -2.83 0.01 11.63
N GLU A 184 -2.76 0.81 12.70
CA GLU A 184 -1.51 1.17 13.35
C GLU A 184 -0.86 -0.04 14.04
N SER A 185 -1.63 -0.82 14.81
CA SER A 185 -1.14 -2.05 15.45
C SER A 185 -0.68 -3.09 14.42
N SER A 186 -1.38 -3.23 13.29
CA SER A 186 -0.96 -4.09 12.17
C SER A 186 0.39 -3.65 11.58
N GLY A 187 0.61 -2.34 11.42
CA GLY A 187 1.88 -1.79 10.99
C GLY A 187 3.01 -2.07 11.97
N ASN A 188 2.74 -1.93 13.27
CA ASN A 188 3.72 -2.21 14.33
C ASN A 188 4.09 -3.70 14.38
N LEU A 189 3.09 -4.61 14.26
CA LEU A 189 3.36 -6.05 14.19
C LEU A 189 4.22 -6.41 12.97
N THR A 190 3.90 -5.87 11.81
CA THR A 190 4.68 -6.13 10.58
C THR A 190 6.12 -5.64 10.72
N ALA A 191 6.33 -4.47 11.33
CA ALA A 191 7.67 -3.93 11.60
C ALA A 191 8.43 -4.84 12.58
N PHE A 192 7.80 -5.24 13.67
CA PHE A 192 8.39 -6.13 14.68
C PHE A 192 8.77 -7.50 14.10
N LEU A 193 7.89 -8.12 13.32
CA LEU A 193 8.20 -9.39 12.63
C LEU A 193 9.39 -9.25 11.69
N SER A 194 9.47 -8.14 10.94
CA SER A 194 10.63 -7.86 10.07
C SER A 194 11.93 -7.76 10.88
N GLU A 195 11.89 -7.19 12.08
CA GLU A 195 13.03 -7.09 13.00
C GLU A 195 13.46 -8.48 13.53
N ILE A 196 12.50 -9.31 13.97
CA ILE A 196 12.76 -10.70 14.40
C ILE A 196 13.45 -11.51 13.27
N PHE A 197 12.94 -11.42 12.04
CA PHE A 197 13.53 -12.14 10.92
C PHE A 197 14.97 -11.72 10.66
N LYS A 198 15.25 -10.41 10.66
CA LYS A 198 16.61 -9.87 10.49
C LYS A 198 17.52 -10.23 11.66
N GLY A 199 16.99 -10.15 12.89
CA GLY A 199 17.71 -10.40 14.14
C GLY A 199 17.78 -11.86 14.58
N SER A 200 17.22 -12.82 13.82
CA SER A 200 17.01 -14.21 14.25
C SER A 200 18.29 -14.93 14.76
N LYS A 201 19.45 -14.65 14.16
CA LYS A 201 20.74 -15.20 14.59
C LYS A 201 21.15 -14.65 15.96
N MET A 202 20.93 -13.35 16.18
CA MET A 202 21.29 -12.68 17.46
C MET A 202 20.37 -13.13 18.58
N ILE A 203 19.07 -13.27 18.31
CA ILE A 203 18.10 -13.80 19.28
C ILE A 203 18.56 -15.17 19.78
N ARG A 204 18.97 -16.05 18.88
CA ARG A 204 19.42 -17.42 19.22
C ARG A 204 20.77 -17.45 19.95
N ILE A 205 21.76 -16.68 19.49
CA ILE A 205 23.08 -16.68 20.15
C ILE A 205 23.04 -16.13 21.58
N TYR A 206 22.15 -15.18 21.84
CA TYR A 206 21.92 -14.61 23.16
C TYR A 206 20.83 -15.32 23.95
N GLN A 207 20.25 -16.43 23.43
CA GLN A 207 19.19 -17.23 24.10
C GLN A 207 18.01 -16.33 24.54
N LYS A 208 17.56 -15.44 23.68
CA LYS A 208 16.48 -14.46 23.95
C LYS A 208 15.14 -14.83 23.35
N GLU A 209 14.98 -16.09 22.91
CA GLU A 209 13.74 -16.57 22.27
C GLU A 209 12.52 -16.34 23.15
N ASP A 210 12.60 -16.64 24.44
CA ASP A 210 11.48 -16.46 25.39
C ASP A 210 11.13 -14.99 25.60
N GLU A 211 12.14 -14.11 25.64
CA GLU A 211 11.93 -12.67 25.82
C GLU A 211 11.28 -12.07 24.57
N GLU A 212 11.80 -12.40 23.40
CA GLU A 212 11.24 -11.93 22.13
C GLU A 212 9.86 -12.55 21.86
N ASN A 213 9.61 -13.80 22.26
CA ASN A 213 8.28 -14.41 22.20
C ASN A 213 7.26 -13.69 23.10
N LYS A 214 7.66 -13.26 24.29
CA LYS A 214 6.79 -12.43 25.16
C LYS A 214 6.46 -11.08 24.51
N LYS A 215 7.46 -10.41 23.89
CA LYS A 215 7.23 -9.17 23.16
C LYS A 215 6.31 -9.40 21.95
N ALA A 216 6.56 -10.48 21.18
CA ALA A 216 5.71 -10.87 20.07
C ALA A 216 4.26 -11.09 20.50
N SER A 217 4.06 -11.85 21.59
CA SER A 217 2.73 -12.08 22.16
C SER A 217 2.04 -10.77 22.52
N SER A 218 2.74 -9.85 23.20
CA SER A 218 2.19 -8.54 23.56
C SER A 218 1.74 -7.71 22.34
N VAL A 219 2.54 -7.69 21.27
CA VAL A 219 2.20 -6.95 20.03
C VAL A 219 1.06 -7.62 19.29
N ILE A 220 0.99 -8.96 19.28
CA ILE A 220 -0.11 -9.74 18.70
C ILE A 220 -1.38 -9.51 19.52
N ASP A 221 -1.31 -9.57 20.84
CA ASP A 221 -2.46 -9.37 21.74
C ASP A 221 -3.05 -7.96 21.59
N ASP A 222 -2.20 -6.92 21.42
CA ASP A 222 -2.67 -5.58 21.09
C ASP A 222 -3.47 -5.56 19.79
N LEU A 223 -2.96 -6.19 18.72
CA LEU A 223 -3.70 -6.29 17.45
C LEU A 223 -5.01 -7.06 17.61
N VAL A 224 -4.99 -8.18 18.36
CA VAL A 224 -6.18 -8.99 18.66
C VAL A 224 -7.22 -8.14 19.40
N GLU A 225 -6.82 -7.38 20.44
CA GLU A 225 -7.72 -6.48 21.16
C GLU A 225 -8.37 -5.44 20.24
N LYS A 226 -7.60 -4.82 19.34
CA LYS A 226 -8.13 -3.83 18.38
C LYS A 226 -9.09 -4.47 17.38
N ASN A 227 -8.79 -5.71 16.91
CA ASN A 227 -9.68 -6.46 16.01
C ASN A 227 -10.97 -6.90 16.72
N ILE A 228 -10.90 -7.38 17.97
CA ILE A 228 -12.08 -7.66 18.79
C ILE A 228 -12.94 -6.40 18.95
N LYS A 229 -12.31 -5.24 19.13
CA LYS A 229 -13.03 -3.97 19.23
C LYS A 229 -13.75 -3.59 17.93
N ILE A 230 -13.15 -3.84 16.77
CA ILE A 230 -13.81 -3.70 15.46
C ILE A 230 -15.04 -4.64 15.39
N GLY A 231 -14.84 -5.94 15.68
CA GLY A 231 -15.90 -6.93 15.68
C GLY A 231 -17.02 -6.56 16.66
N SER A 232 -16.68 -6.15 17.87
CA SER A 232 -17.64 -5.71 18.90
C SER A 232 -18.50 -4.52 18.45
N VAL A 233 -17.90 -3.53 17.77
CA VAL A 233 -18.66 -2.38 17.21
C VAL A 233 -19.59 -2.85 16.11
N LEU A 234 -19.13 -3.76 15.24
CA LEU A 234 -19.92 -4.31 14.13
C LEU A 234 -21.14 -5.10 14.64
N ILE A 235 -20.91 -5.98 15.62
CA ILE A 235 -21.95 -6.87 16.14
C ILE A 235 -23.00 -6.11 16.94
N ARG A 236 -22.64 -5.01 17.62
CA ARG A 236 -23.60 -4.21 18.42
C ARG A 236 -24.81 -3.70 17.64
N ALA A 237 -24.69 -3.50 16.35
CA ALA A 237 -25.82 -3.08 15.52
C ALA A 237 -26.94 -4.13 15.47
N THR A 238 -26.59 -5.42 15.53
CA THR A 238 -27.55 -6.53 15.38
C THR A 238 -28.58 -6.58 16.51
N PRO A 239 -28.19 -6.73 17.80
CA PRO A 239 -29.19 -6.85 18.89
C PRO A 239 -30.03 -5.59 19.04
N ILE A 240 -29.49 -4.42 18.78
CA ILE A 240 -30.23 -3.16 18.84
C ILE A 240 -31.32 -3.15 17.74
N MET A 241 -30.94 -3.50 16.51
CA MET A 241 -31.90 -3.55 15.39
C MET A 241 -32.95 -4.64 15.58
N GLU A 242 -32.58 -5.80 16.12
CA GLU A 242 -33.51 -6.89 16.43
C GLU A 242 -34.53 -6.47 17.49
N SER A 243 -34.09 -5.84 18.59
CA SER A 243 -34.99 -5.32 19.64
C SER A 243 -35.95 -4.27 19.08
N LEU A 244 -35.43 -3.31 18.28
CA LEU A 244 -36.28 -2.30 17.64
C LEU A 244 -37.30 -2.93 16.70
N THR A 245 -36.90 -3.95 15.93
CA THR A 245 -37.83 -4.67 15.04
C THR A 245 -38.88 -5.45 15.84
N GLY A 246 -38.50 -6.06 16.95
CA GLY A 246 -39.45 -6.71 17.85
C GLY A 246 -40.54 -5.76 18.39
N PHE A 247 -40.15 -4.58 18.87
CA PHE A 247 -41.11 -3.53 19.29
C PHE A 247 -41.99 -3.07 18.13
N MET A 248 -41.45 -2.95 16.93
CA MET A 248 -42.22 -2.59 15.75
C MET A 248 -43.25 -3.63 15.37
N ILE A 249 -42.89 -4.92 15.35
CA ILE A 249 -43.79 -6.02 15.03
C ILE A 249 -44.90 -6.08 16.06
N ALA A 250 -44.59 -5.96 17.36
CA ALA A 250 -45.58 -5.95 18.42
C ALA A 250 -46.56 -4.78 18.26
N GLY A 251 -46.06 -3.57 18.07
CA GLY A 251 -46.89 -2.39 17.82
C GLY A 251 -47.75 -2.51 16.57
N PHE A 252 -47.16 -3.07 15.48
CA PHE A 252 -47.86 -3.33 14.23
C PHE A 252 -49.04 -4.30 14.43
N ILE A 253 -48.86 -5.40 15.17
CA ILE A 253 -49.92 -6.37 15.44
C ILE A 253 -51.07 -5.71 16.20
N VAL A 254 -50.76 -4.93 17.24
CA VAL A 254 -51.79 -4.24 18.03
C VAL A 254 -52.56 -3.23 17.17
N PHE A 255 -51.83 -2.39 16.41
CA PHE A 255 -52.42 -1.33 15.59
C PHE A 255 -53.23 -1.91 14.41
N SER A 256 -52.71 -2.94 13.72
CA SER A 256 -53.40 -3.60 12.63
C SER A 256 -54.64 -4.36 13.11
N GLY A 257 -54.59 -4.97 14.31
CA GLY A 257 -55.75 -5.60 14.93
C GLY A 257 -56.90 -4.60 15.13
N HIS A 258 -56.63 -3.38 15.56
CA HIS A 258 -57.62 -2.33 15.69
C HIS A 258 -58.21 -1.92 14.33
N LEU A 259 -57.36 -1.77 13.28
CA LEU A 259 -57.78 -1.41 11.92
C LEU A 259 -58.60 -2.53 11.25
N ILE A 260 -58.29 -3.79 11.53
CA ILE A 260 -59.07 -4.92 11.03
C ILE A 260 -60.44 -4.95 11.70
N ALA A 261 -60.51 -4.75 13.02
CA ALA A 261 -61.78 -4.70 13.78
C ALA A 261 -62.68 -3.54 13.35
N SER A 262 -62.11 -2.40 12.94
CA SER A 262 -62.85 -1.27 12.36
C SER A 262 -63.22 -1.42 10.89
N GLY A 263 -62.81 -2.49 10.23
CA GLY A 263 -63.07 -2.73 8.79
C GLY A 263 -62.21 -1.91 7.83
N GLU A 264 -61.22 -1.17 8.34
CA GLU A 264 -60.35 -0.32 7.52
C GLU A 264 -59.17 -1.10 6.88
N LEU A 265 -58.89 -2.33 7.30
CA LEU A 265 -57.80 -3.17 6.80
C LEU A 265 -58.30 -4.60 6.52
N GLY A 266 -58.07 -5.08 5.30
CA GLY A 266 -58.35 -6.47 4.94
C GLY A 266 -57.25 -7.42 5.45
N VAL A 267 -57.61 -8.67 5.74
CA VAL A 267 -56.65 -9.70 6.17
C VAL A 267 -55.54 -9.95 5.14
N ASN A 268 -55.92 -9.92 3.85
CA ASN A 268 -54.96 -10.05 2.75
C ASN A 268 -53.91 -8.91 2.75
N ASN A 269 -54.34 -7.67 2.96
CA ASN A 269 -53.44 -6.50 3.06
C ASN A 269 -52.52 -6.59 4.28
N PHE A 270 -53.04 -7.14 5.43
CA PHE A 270 -52.22 -7.39 6.61
C PHE A 270 -51.03 -8.31 6.31
N PHE A 271 -51.25 -9.45 5.64
CA PHE A 271 -50.17 -10.39 5.33
C PHE A 271 -49.16 -9.82 4.33
N SER A 272 -49.61 -9.10 3.31
CA SER A 272 -48.71 -8.44 2.36
C SER A 272 -47.88 -7.35 3.03
N PHE A 273 -48.51 -6.54 3.91
CA PHE A 273 -47.80 -5.52 4.67
C PHE A 273 -46.77 -6.13 5.63
N LEU A 274 -47.12 -7.17 6.35
CA LEU A 274 -46.23 -7.89 7.25
C LEU A 274 -45.02 -8.45 6.50
N ALA A 275 -45.26 -9.04 5.34
CA ALA A 275 -44.16 -9.55 4.50
C ALA A 275 -43.24 -8.43 3.98
N ALA A 276 -43.81 -7.31 3.54
CA ALA A 276 -43.03 -6.15 3.11
C ALA A 276 -42.16 -5.61 4.26
N MET A 277 -42.72 -5.52 5.48
CA MET A 277 -42.01 -5.08 6.67
C MET A 277 -40.87 -6.05 7.07
N MET A 278 -41.11 -7.37 7.03
CA MET A 278 -40.10 -8.38 7.32
C MET A 278 -38.99 -8.37 6.26
N LEU A 279 -39.31 -8.24 4.99
CA LEU A 279 -38.35 -8.14 3.91
C LEU A 279 -37.54 -6.83 3.96
N ALA A 280 -38.09 -5.75 4.51
CA ALA A 280 -37.40 -4.45 4.68
C ALA A 280 -36.37 -4.48 5.81
N TYR A 281 -36.43 -5.41 6.75
CA TYR A 281 -35.50 -5.51 7.88
C TYR A 281 -34.04 -5.60 7.44
N GLN A 282 -33.72 -6.51 6.53
CA GLN A 282 -32.34 -6.71 6.05
C GLN A 282 -31.77 -5.48 5.33
N PRO A 283 -32.44 -4.86 4.33
CA PRO A 283 -31.99 -3.61 3.73
C PRO A 283 -31.82 -2.46 4.73
N ILE A 284 -32.73 -2.26 5.65
CA ILE A 284 -32.64 -1.19 6.67
C ILE A 284 -31.43 -1.43 7.58
N ARG A 285 -31.22 -2.66 8.04
CA ARG A 285 -30.05 -3.05 8.84
C ARG A 285 -28.76 -2.83 8.07
N SER A 286 -28.72 -3.22 6.80
CA SER A 286 -27.56 -3.00 5.92
C SER A 286 -27.23 -1.52 5.78
N LEU A 287 -28.23 -0.67 5.55
CA LEU A 287 -28.07 0.79 5.48
C LEU A 287 -27.58 1.39 6.81
N ALA A 288 -28.08 0.87 7.95
CA ALA A 288 -27.59 1.28 9.26
C ALA A 288 -26.11 0.96 9.49
N THR A 289 -25.61 -0.11 8.90
CA THR A 289 -24.20 -0.53 9.06
C THR A 289 -23.26 0.03 7.99
N ILE A 290 -23.78 0.55 6.88
CA ILE A 290 -22.97 1.02 5.75
C ILE A 290 -22.04 2.19 6.14
N ASN A 291 -22.47 3.03 7.08
CA ASN A 291 -21.64 4.09 7.63
C ASN A 291 -20.34 3.54 8.26
N MET A 292 -20.37 2.34 8.83
CA MET A 292 -19.18 1.71 9.40
C MET A 292 -18.16 1.41 8.28
N THR A 293 -18.60 0.80 7.18
CA THR A 293 -17.74 0.53 6.01
C THR A 293 -17.22 1.84 5.39
N ALA A 294 -18.04 2.88 5.33
CA ALA A 294 -17.62 4.19 4.83
C ALA A 294 -16.53 4.82 5.73
N TYR A 295 -16.68 4.78 7.04
CA TYR A 295 -15.66 5.28 7.96
C TYR A 295 -14.39 4.44 7.96
N GLN A 296 -14.49 3.12 7.79
CA GLN A 296 -13.33 2.23 7.61
C GLN A 296 -12.53 2.60 6.37
N GLY A 297 -13.20 2.67 5.22
CA GLY A 297 -12.57 3.05 3.96
C GLY A 297 -12.00 4.46 3.98
N ALA A 298 -12.70 5.43 4.59
CA ALA A 298 -12.20 6.81 4.74
C ALA A 298 -10.94 6.87 5.63
N ALA A 299 -10.90 6.12 6.74
CA ALA A 299 -9.74 6.05 7.61
C ALA A 299 -8.53 5.42 6.88
N ALA A 300 -8.75 4.36 6.11
CA ALA A 300 -7.73 3.73 5.28
C ALA A 300 -7.24 4.69 4.19
N PHE A 301 -8.14 5.36 3.48
CA PHE A 301 -7.79 6.33 2.45
C PHE A 301 -6.96 7.49 3.01
N LYS A 302 -7.30 8.00 4.20
CA LYS A 302 -6.52 9.05 4.87
C LYS A 302 -5.08 8.62 5.18
N ARG A 303 -4.85 7.34 5.49
CA ARG A 303 -3.48 6.82 5.70
C ARG A 303 -2.72 6.69 4.39
N ILE A 304 -3.38 6.17 3.36
CA ILE A 304 -2.81 6.00 2.02
C ILE A 304 -2.51 7.34 1.37
N SER A 305 -3.41 8.33 1.45
CA SER A 305 -3.20 9.66 0.84
C SER A 305 -1.96 10.36 1.38
N LYS A 306 -1.62 10.16 2.67
CA LYS A 306 -0.37 10.66 3.26
C LYS A 306 0.91 10.08 2.62
N ILE A 307 0.80 8.94 1.94
CA ILE A 307 1.91 8.32 1.21
C ILE A 307 1.90 8.78 -0.25
N ILE A 308 0.70 8.83 -0.85
CA ILE A 308 0.52 9.20 -2.26
C ILE A 308 0.79 10.69 -2.50
N ASP A 309 0.31 11.54 -1.58
CA ASP A 309 0.33 13.00 -1.73
C ASP A 309 1.54 13.65 -1.02
N LYS A 310 2.52 12.83 -0.57
CA LYS A 310 3.70 13.38 0.10
C LYS A 310 4.56 14.12 -0.90
N ASP A 311 4.89 15.35 -0.55
CA ASP A 311 5.84 16.17 -1.31
C ASP A 311 7.21 15.48 -1.34
N ILE A 312 7.75 15.35 -2.55
CA ILE A 312 9.11 14.89 -2.80
C ILE A 312 10.02 16.07 -2.49
N SER A 313 10.99 15.92 -1.57
CA SER A 313 11.90 17.00 -1.19
C SER A 313 12.89 17.31 -2.31
N VAL A 314 13.38 16.27 -3.00
CA VAL A 314 14.28 16.40 -4.15
C VAL A 314 13.44 16.48 -5.43
N LYS A 315 12.98 17.69 -5.78
CA LYS A 315 12.17 17.91 -7.00
C LYS A 315 13.05 18.12 -8.21
N GLU A 316 12.78 17.35 -9.28
CA GLU A 316 13.32 17.66 -10.61
C GLU A 316 12.50 18.79 -11.23
N ILE A 317 13.15 19.83 -11.69
CA ILE A 317 12.51 20.92 -12.42
C ILE A 317 12.11 20.38 -13.80
N SER A 318 10.85 20.53 -14.18
CA SER A 318 10.37 20.06 -15.49
C SER A 318 11.16 20.75 -16.61
N GLY A 319 11.74 19.94 -17.51
CA GLY A 319 12.56 20.48 -18.60
C GLY A 319 14.02 20.77 -18.23
N SER A 320 14.50 20.32 -17.07
CA SER A 320 15.91 20.44 -16.69
C SER A 320 16.85 19.90 -17.78
N PRO A 321 17.94 20.61 -18.11
CA PRO A 321 18.89 20.19 -19.12
C PRO A 321 19.62 18.91 -18.70
N LYS A 322 20.15 18.18 -19.68
CA LYS A 322 21.02 17.05 -19.41
C LYS A 322 22.38 17.55 -18.94
N LEU A 323 23.03 16.82 -18.04
CA LEU A 323 24.41 17.06 -17.64
C LEU A 323 25.32 16.91 -18.84
N ILE A 324 26.14 17.95 -19.13
CA ILE A 324 27.15 17.93 -20.16
C ILE A 324 28.50 17.78 -19.47
N LEU A 325 29.11 16.60 -19.59
CA LEU A 325 30.40 16.32 -19.00
C LEU A 325 31.53 16.75 -19.92
N LYS A 326 32.57 17.41 -19.36
CA LYS A 326 33.80 17.80 -20.02
C LYS A 326 34.98 17.05 -19.41
N LYS A 327 35.26 17.28 -18.15
CA LYS A 327 36.32 16.66 -17.36
C LYS A 327 35.82 15.93 -16.13
N SER A 328 34.55 16.08 -15.78
CA SER A 328 33.96 15.56 -14.57
C SER A 328 34.52 16.15 -13.28
N ASN A 329 34.86 17.45 -13.29
CA ASN A 329 35.26 18.19 -12.09
C ASN A 329 34.05 18.30 -11.14
N ILE A 330 34.28 18.18 -9.83
CA ILE A 330 33.24 18.30 -8.82
C ILE A 330 33.63 19.42 -7.86
N THR A 331 32.76 20.41 -7.67
CA THR A 331 32.99 21.57 -6.79
C THR A 331 31.88 21.67 -5.76
N PHE A 332 32.24 21.83 -4.49
CA PHE A 332 31.35 22.13 -3.37
C PHE A 332 31.61 23.56 -2.95
N THR A 333 30.56 24.39 -2.88
CA THR A 333 30.66 25.80 -2.49
C THR A 333 29.71 26.10 -1.37
N ASN A 334 30.24 26.41 -0.18
CA ASN A 334 29.51 26.76 1.05
C ASN A 334 28.38 25.79 1.39
N VAL A 335 28.61 24.47 1.20
CA VAL A 335 27.59 23.44 1.36
C VAL A 335 27.29 23.18 2.83
N GLU A 336 26.02 23.30 3.20
CA GLU A 336 25.51 22.92 4.51
C GLU A 336 24.39 21.88 4.37
N PHE A 337 24.42 20.87 5.24
CA PHE A 337 23.39 19.84 5.23
C PHE A 337 23.08 19.30 6.62
N LYS A 338 21.76 19.08 6.88
CA LYS A 338 21.20 18.50 8.09
C LYS A 338 20.15 17.46 7.73
N TYR A 339 20.20 16.28 8.35
CA TYR A 339 19.13 15.29 8.23
C TYR A 339 17.89 15.72 9.03
N HIS A 340 16.69 15.41 8.56
CA HIS A 340 15.46 15.72 9.31
C HIS A 340 15.32 14.96 10.63
N SER A 341 16.04 13.85 10.79
CA SER A 341 16.02 13.02 11.99
C SER A 341 16.94 13.52 13.11
N THR A 342 17.80 14.51 12.84
CA THR A 342 18.78 15.03 13.80
C THR A 342 18.67 16.54 13.92
N ASP A 343 19.06 17.11 15.07
CA ASP A 343 19.11 18.56 15.26
C ASP A 343 20.45 19.17 14.85
N GLU A 344 21.47 18.35 14.66
CA GLU A 344 22.81 18.80 14.31
C GLU A 344 23.05 18.78 12.78
N LYS A 345 23.81 19.77 12.27
CA LYS A 345 24.27 19.79 10.88
C LYS A 345 25.31 18.69 10.67
N ALA A 346 25.08 17.80 9.72
CA ALA A 346 26.02 16.77 9.31
C ALA A 346 27.16 17.32 8.46
N ILE A 347 26.89 18.44 7.75
CA ILE A 347 27.86 19.19 6.92
C ILE A 347 27.73 20.66 7.26
N LYS A 348 28.87 21.33 7.51
CA LYS A 348 28.94 22.74 7.96
C LYS A 348 29.87 23.54 7.07
N ASN A 349 29.31 24.32 6.14
CA ASN A 349 30.03 25.25 5.26
C ASN A 349 31.25 24.65 4.56
N ILE A 350 31.07 23.49 3.92
CA ILE A 350 32.17 22.81 3.20
C ILE A 350 32.43 23.47 1.85
N ASN A 351 33.75 23.70 1.59
CA ASN A 351 34.28 24.24 0.34
C ASN A 351 35.43 23.39 -0.13
N PHE A 352 35.31 22.75 -1.30
CA PHE A 352 36.41 22.04 -1.92
C PHE A 352 36.12 21.76 -3.41
N ASP A 353 37.21 21.45 -4.15
CA ASP A 353 37.17 21.02 -5.53
C ASP A 353 37.91 19.69 -5.75
N ILE A 354 37.41 18.88 -6.65
CA ILE A 354 38.01 17.63 -7.13
C ILE A 354 38.18 17.74 -8.62
N ALA A 355 39.43 17.63 -9.06
CA ALA A 355 39.76 17.65 -10.48
C ALA A 355 39.22 16.39 -11.19
N GLY A 356 38.80 16.53 -12.43
CA GLY A 356 38.39 15.40 -13.24
C GLY A 356 39.51 14.38 -13.44
N ASN A 357 39.12 13.11 -13.59
CA ASN A 357 40.03 11.96 -13.70
C ASN A 357 41.03 11.83 -12.54
N SER A 358 40.69 12.35 -11.36
CA SER A 358 41.48 12.21 -10.14
C SER A 358 40.71 11.48 -9.06
N MET A 359 41.45 10.91 -8.11
CA MET A 359 40.90 10.24 -6.94
C MET A 359 41.00 11.15 -5.70
N ALA A 360 39.88 11.41 -5.05
CA ALA A 360 39.80 12.14 -3.79
C ALA A 360 39.40 11.19 -2.66
N ALA A 361 40.22 11.10 -1.61
CA ALA A 361 39.94 10.29 -0.43
C ALA A 361 39.38 11.16 0.71
N PHE A 362 38.29 10.72 1.32
CA PHE A 362 37.70 11.33 2.49
C PHE A 362 38.01 10.48 3.72
N VAL A 363 38.66 11.07 4.72
CA VAL A 363 39.06 10.41 5.96
C VAL A 363 38.56 11.20 7.17
N GLY A 364 38.38 10.54 8.30
CA GLY A 364 37.89 11.16 9.54
C GLY A 364 37.16 10.16 10.43
N HIS A 365 36.80 10.58 11.63
CA HIS A 365 36.07 9.73 12.59
C HIS A 365 34.68 9.32 12.05
N SER A 366 34.10 8.26 12.65
CA SER A 366 32.71 7.91 12.40
C SER A 366 31.81 9.10 12.76
N GLY A 367 30.81 9.39 11.94
CA GLY A 367 29.92 10.55 12.13
C GLY A 367 30.48 11.89 11.62
N ALA A 368 31.70 11.95 11.05
CA ALA A 368 32.29 13.21 10.57
C ALA A 368 31.64 13.77 9.28
N GLY A 369 30.64 13.12 8.70
CA GLY A 369 29.95 13.60 7.48
C GLY A 369 30.44 12.98 6.16
N LYS A 370 31.36 12.01 6.17
CA LYS A 370 31.95 11.40 4.96
C LYS A 370 30.88 10.80 4.01
N SER A 371 30.04 9.90 4.52
CA SER A 371 28.98 9.25 3.71
C SER A 371 27.91 10.27 3.29
N THR A 372 27.71 11.34 4.06
CA THR A 372 26.81 12.45 3.68
C THR A 372 27.30 13.15 2.42
N ILE A 373 28.61 13.44 2.29
CA ILE A 373 29.18 14.04 1.08
C ILE A 373 28.90 13.15 -0.14
N ILE A 374 29.17 11.84 -0.03
CA ILE A 374 28.92 10.88 -1.12
C ILE A 374 27.45 10.82 -1.50
N ASN A 375 26.53 10.91 -0.52
CA ASN A 375 25.10 10.84 -0.77
C ASN A 375 24.49 12.13 -1.35
N LEU A 376 25.16 13.28 -1.20
CA LEU A 376 24.73 14.56 -1.80
C LEU A 376 25.00 14.60 -3.31
N ILE A 377 26.04 13.96 -3.81
CA ILE A 377 26.43 13.99 -5.23
C ILE A 377 25.36 13.34 -6.15
N PRO A 378 24.82 12.12 -5.87
CA PRO A 378 23.74 11.55 -6.67
C PRO A 378 22.39 12.23 -6.42
N ARG A 379 22.40 13.30 -5.61
CA ARG A 379 21.23 14.07 -5.23
C ARG A 379 20.18 13.14 -4.59
N PHE A 380 20.61 12.33 -3.59
CA PHE A 380 19.72 11.62 -2.71
C PHE A 380 19.09 12.57 -1.69
N TYR A 381 19.78 13.65 -1.41
CA TYR A 381 19.38 14.78 -0.57
C TYR A 381 19.82 16.08 -1.25
N ASP A 382 19.06 17.16 -1.06
CA ASP A 382 19.46 18.50 -1.45
C ASP A 382 20.07 19.24 -0.25
N PRO A 383 21.22 19.94 -0.40
CA PRO A 383 21.78 20.75 0.65
C PRO A 383 20.84 21.93 0.98
N GLN A 384 20.81 22.34 2.27
CA GLN A 384 20.03 23.49 2.70
C GLN A 384 20.65 24.81 2.22
N GLU A 385 21.98 24.90 2.24
CA GLU A 385 22.72 26.06 1.77
C GLU A 385 23.88 25.61 0.85
N GLY A 386 24.36 26.53 0.01
CA GLY A 386 25.43 26.29 -0.93
C GLY A 386 25.02 25.54 -2.20
N SER A 387 26.00 25.23 -3.04
CA SER A 387 25.83 24.52 -4.31
C SER A 387 26.85 23.40 -4.49
N ILE A 388 26.45 22.37 -5.23
CA ILE A 388 27.30 21.30 -5.69
C ILE A 388 27.27 21.33 -7.22
N GLU A 389 28.43 21.45 -7.83
CA GLU A 389 28.52 21.59 -9.26
C GLU A 389 29.35 20.45 -9.87
N ILE A 390 28.98 20.02 -11.08
CA ILE A 390 29.77 19.12 -11.91
C ILE A 390 30.07 19.85 -13.21
N ASP A 391 31.38 20.08 -13.50
CA ASP A 391 31.85 20.87 -14.63
C ASP A 391 31.19 22.26 -14.74
N GLY A 392 30.95 22.94 -13.58
CA GLY A 392 30.33 24.25 -13.48
C GLY A 392 28.79 24.23 -13.63
N GLN A 393 28.17 23.07 -13.63
CA GLN A 393 26.71 22.91 -13.69
C GLN A 393 26.18 22.48 -12.34
N ASP A 394 25.33 23.30 -11.71
CA ASP A 394 24.69 22.97 -10.44
C ASP A 394 23.77 21.74 -10.58
N ILE A 395 24.03 20.71 -9.77
CA ILE A 395 23.24 19.46 -9.79
C ILE A 395 21.76 19.66 -9.49
N LYS A 396 21.34 20.77 -8.84
CA LYS A 396 19.94 21.11 -8.59
C LYS A 396 19.19 21.46 -9.87
N ASN A 397 19.90 22.00 -10.87
CA ASN A 397 19.33 22.53 -12.09
C ASN A 397 19.38 21.56 -13.28
N ILE A 398 19.97 20.37 -13.12
CA ILE A 398 20.09 19.36 -14.17
C ILE A 398 19.14 18.18 -13.93
N SER A 399 18.86 17.43 -15.00
CA SER A 399 18.01 16.25 -14.94
C SER A 399 18.63 15.17 -14.04
N LEU A 400 17.86 14.67 -13.05
CA LEU A 400 18.26 13.59 -12.14
C LEU A 400 18.67 12.32 -12.90
N SER A 401 17.93 11.99 -13.96
CA SER A 401 18.24 10.84 -14.81
C SER A 401 19.63 11.00 -15.46
N SER A 402 19.94 12.18 -15.99
CA SER A 402 21.23 12.49 -16.61
C SER A 402 22.36 12.47 -15.58
N LEU A 403 22.17 13.08 -14.41
CA LEU A 403 23.11 13.06 -13.30
C LEU A 403 23.44 11.63 -12.88
N ARG A 404 22.42 10.85 -12.51
CA ARG A 404 22.60 9.48 -12.00
C ARG A 404 23.12 8.50 -13.04
N LYS A 405 22.92 8.77 -14.35
CA LYS A 405 23.52 8.00 -15.43
C LYS A 405 25.04 8.17 -15.47
N SER A 406 25.58 9.33 -15.10
CA SER A 406 27.02 9.62 -15.08
C SER A 406 27.71 9.19 -13.79
N LEU A 407 27.01 8.63 -12.83
CA LEU A 407 27.53 8.19 -11.54
C LEU A 407 27.44 6.67 -11.41
N SER A 408 28.49 6.02 -10.86
CA SER A 408 28.40 4.66 -10.31
C SER A 408 28.75 4.70 -8.83
N MET A 409 28.06 3.87 -8.04
CA MET A 409 28.29 3.79 -6.60
C MET A 409 28.53 2.35 -6.17
N VAL A 410 29.58 2.15 -5.37
CA VAL A 410 29.85 0.91 -4.65
C VAL A 410 29.70 1.23 -3.16
N SER A 411 28.64 0.78 -2.55
CA SER A 411 28.28 1.07 -1.14
C SER A 411 28.90 0.04 -0.19
N GLN A 412 29.01 0.42 1.07
CA GLN A 412 29.41 -0.46 2.17
C GLN A 412 28.39 -1.61 2.35
N ASP A 413 27.11 -1.27 2.36
CA ASP A 413 26.01 -2.23 2.40
C ASP A 413 25.63 -2.66 0.99
N ILE A 414 26.03 -3.87 0.61
CA ILE A 414 25.80 -4.41 -0.72
C ILE A 414 24.41 -5.03 -0.80
N ILE A 415 23.54 -4.43 -1.61
CA ILE A 415 22.22 -4.96 -1.88
C ILE A 415 22.25 -5.80 -3.16
N LEU A 416 21.93 -7.09 -3.01
CA LEU A 416 21.74 -8.03 -4.12
C LEU A 416 20.29 -8.51 -4.12
N PHE A 417 19.68 -8.54 -5.30
CA PHE A 417 18.32 -9.01 -5.47
C PHE A 417 18.28 -10.54 -5.52
N ASP A 418 17.19 -11.14 -5.07
CA ASP A 418 16.93 -12.57 -5.19
C ASP A 418 16.67 -12.94 -6.65
N ASP A 419 17.74 -13.00 -7.40
CA ASP A 419 17.76 -13.27 -8.84
C ASP A 419 19.09 -13.95 -9.21
N SER A 420 19.30 -14.24 -10.49
CA SER A 420 20.55 -14.77 -11.00
C SER A 420 21.72 -13.79 -10.85
N VAL A 421 22.95 -14.30 -10.81
CA VAL A 421 24.16 -13.48 -10.85
C VAL A 421 24.14 -12.56 -12.07
N LYS A 422 23.81 -13.10 -13.24
CA LYS A 422 23.68 -12.36 -14.50
C LYS A 422 22.74 -11.16 -14.34
N ASN A 423 21.53 -11.35 -13.84
CA ASN A 423 20.54 -10.29 -13.70
C ASN A 423 20.96 -9.26 -12.66
N ASN A 424 21.62 -9.70 -11.60
CA ASN A 424 22.20 -8.80 -10.61
C ASN A 424 23.27 -7.88 -11.19
N ILE A 425 24.09 -8.34 -12.12
CA ILE A 425 25.12 -7.52 -12.78
C ILE A 425 24.46 -6.64 -13.86
N ALA A 426 23.61 -7.22 -14.70
CA ALA A 426 22.89 -6.52 -15.77
C ALA A 426 21.95 -5.41 -15.26
N TYR A 427 21.64 -5.38 -13.95
CA TYR A 427 20.86 -4.32 -13.32
C TYR A 427 21.44 -2.91 -13.56
N ALA A 428 22.75 -2.81 -13.76
CA ALA A 428 23.44 -1.54 -14.01
C ALA A 428 23.21 -0.97 -15.42
N LYS A 429 22.95 -1.82 -16.42
CA LYS A 429 22.83 -1.42 -17.84
C LYS A 429 21.80 -2.31 -18.52
N ASN A 430 20.65 -1.73 -18.87
CA ASN A 430 19.61 -2.43 -19.60
C ASN A 430 20.14 -2.94 -20.95
N ASN A 431 19.70 -4.13 -21.36
CA ASN A 431 20.06 -4.77 -22.64
C ASN A 431 21.56 -5.04 -22.83
N SER A 432 22.32 -5.21 -21.73
CA SER A 432 23.72 -5.63 -21.81
C SER A 432 23.84 -7.04 -22.38
N SER A 433 24.78 -7.23 -23.29
CA SER A 433 25.09 -8.55 -23.84
C SER A 433 25.78 -9.44 -22.80
N MET A 434 25.75 -10.76 -23.00
CA MET A 434 26.46 -11.68 -22.11
C MET A 434 27.98 -11.41 -22.11
N ASP A 435 28.53 -11.05 -23.25
CA ASP A 435 29.98 -10.73 -23.40
C ASP A 435 30.36 -9.50 -22.60
N GLU A 436 29.51 -8.45 -22.60
CA GLU A 436 29.74 -7.25 -21.76
C GLU A 436 29.70 -7.61 -20.27
N ILE A 437 28.78 -8.48 -19.84
CA ILE A 437 28.68 -8.94 -18.47
C ILE A 437 29.90 -9.73 -18.05
N ILE A 438 30.34 -10.70 -18.88
CA ILE A 438 31.53 -11.51 -18.64
C ILE A 438 32.78 -10.62 -18.57
N LYS A 439 32.92 -9.66 -19.51
CA LYS A 439 34.01 -8.69 -19.49
C LYS A 439 34.05 -7.88 -18.20
N ALA A 440 32.92 -7.35 -17.76
CA ALA A 440 32.82 -6.62 -16.48
C ALA A 440 33.19 -7.51 -15.28
N CYS A 441 32.79 -8.78 -15.28
CA CYS A 441 33.12 -9.75 -14.25
C CYS A 441 34.63 -10.06 -14.23
N LYS A 442 35.27 -10.20 -15.37
CA LYS A 442 36.72 -10.40 -15.46
C LYS A 442 37.51 -9.22 -14.88
N TYR A 443 37.10 -7.99 -15.19
CA TYR A 443 37.73 -6.79 -14.62
C TYR A 443 37.47 -6.66 -13.10
N ALA A 444 36.37 -7.21 -12.60
CA ALA A 444 36.02 -7.26 -11.17
C ALA A 444 36.59 -8.51 -10.47
N ALA A 445 37.34 -9.36 -11.16
CA ALA A 445 37.82 -10.68 -10.70
C ALA A 445 36.65 -11.55 -10.13
N ALA A 446 35.48 -11.45 -10.74
CA ALA A 446 34.26 -12.16 -10.31
C ALA A 446 34.00 -13.43 -11.11
N ASP A 447 34.48 -13.54 -12.32
CA ASP A 447 34.25 -14.67 -13.25
C ASP A 447 34.73 -16.01 -12.70
N GLU A 448 35.87 -16.08 -12.06
CA GLU A 448 36.43 -17.30 -11.49
C GLU A 448 35.50 -17.97 -10.46
N PHE A 449 34.91 -17.21 -9.55
CA PHE A 449 34.01 -17.78 -8.58
C PHE A 449 32.61 -18.03 -9.17
N ILE A 450 32.18 -17.22 -10.14
CA ILE A 450 30.88 -17.38 -10.80
C ILE A 450 30.86 -18.70 -11.59
N GLU A 451 31.94 -19.02 -12.29
CA GLU A 451 32.05 -20.31 -13.04
C GLU A 451 32.01 -21.54 -12.12
N LYS A 452 32.46 -21.41 -10.85
CA LYS A 452 32.39 -22.46 -9.84
C LYS A 452 31.01 -22.62 -9.22
N LEU A 453 30.07 -21.71 -9.48
CA LEU A 453 28.69 -21.83 -8.98
C LEU A 453 27.92 -22.90 -9.76
N PRO A 454 26.92 -23.58 -9.16
CA PRO A 454 26.24 -24.76 -9.75
C PRO A 454 25.63 -24.50 -11.15
N LYS A 455 25.22 -23.26 -11.46
CA LYS A 455 24.65 -22.85 -12.75
C LYS A 455 25.39 -21.64 -13.33
N GLY A 456 26.65 -21.40 -12.92
CA GLY A 456 27.45 -20.26 -13.34
C GLY A 456 26.67 -18.95 -13.18
N TYR A 457 26.65 -18.12 -14.23
CA TYR A 457 25.94 -16.85 -14.29
C TYR A 457 24.42 -16.92 -14.07
N ASN A 458 23.81 -18.09 -14.29
CA ASN A 458 22.37 -18.31 -14.07
C ASN A 458 22.05 -18.81 -12.64
N THR A 459 23.02 -18.87 -11.75
CA THR A 459 22.81 -19.26 -10.34
C THR A 459 21.99 -18.19 -9.62
N ILE A 460 20.88 -18.58 -8.99
CA ILE A 460 20.07 -17.72 -8.12
C ILE A 460 20.79 -17.60 -6.78
N ILE A 461 21.08 -16.36 -6.37
CA ILE A 461 21.93 -16.08 -5.20
C ILE A 461 21.17 -15.93 -3.88
N GLY A 462 19.82 -15.89 -3.93
CA GLY A 462 18.95 -15.71 -2.78
C GLY A 462 18.90 -14.25 -2.28
N GLU A 463 18.03 -14.01 -1.30
CA GLU A 463 17.82 -12.69 -0.72
C GLU A 463 19.14 -12.11 -0.18
N ASN A 464 19.48 -10.89 -0.60
CA ASN A 464 20.75 -10.22 -0.28
C ASN A 464 22.00 -11.07 -0.54
N GLY A 465 21.92 -12.01 -1.49
CA GLY A 465 23.06 -12.86 -1.85
C GLY A 465 23.53 -13.74 -0.70
N VAL A 466 22.61 -14.30 0.09
CA VAL A 466 22.90 -15.12 1.28
C VAL A 466 23.84 -16.29 1.01
N ARG A 467 23.93 -16.74 -0.23
CA ARG A 467 24.78 -17.85 -0.69
C ARG A 467 26.21 -17.44 -1.07
N LEU A 468 26.53 -16.15 -0.96
CA LEU A 468 27.81 -15.59 -1.36
C LEU A 468 28.59 -15.07 -0.15
N SER A 469 29.94 -15.16 -0.20
CA SER A 469 30.81 -14.50 0.76
C SER A 469 30.78 -12.98 0.60
N GLY A 470 31.25 -12.23 1.61
CA GLY A 470 31.35 -10.78 1.56
C GLY A 470 32.17 -10.29 0.36
N GLY A 471 33.33 -10.90 0.10
CA GLY A 471 34.18 -10.57 -1.04
C GLY A 471 33.54 -10.89 -2.39
N GLN A 472 32.75 -11.97 -2.48
CA GLN A 472 32.01 -12.30 -3.71
C GLN A 472 30.91 -11.29 -3.99
N LYS A 473 30.14 -10.87 -2.97
CA LYS A 473 29.14 -9.79 -3.09
C LYS A 473 29.78 -8.48 -3.56
N GLN A 474 30.92 -8.13 -2.96
CA GLN A 474 31.67 -6.92 -3.32
C GLN A 474 32.08 -6.94 -4.79
N ARG A 475 32.65 -8.05 -5.27
CA ARG A 475 33.06 -8.20 -6.68
C ARG A 475 31.87 -8.10 -7.64
N ILE A 476 30.69 -8.60 -7.29
CA ILE A 476 29.46 -8.40 -8.07
C ILE A 476 29.07 -6.91 -8.09
N SER A 477 29.16 -6.21 -6.96
CA SER A 477 28.87 -4.77 -6.89
C SER A 477 29.86 -3.95 -7.75
N ILE A 478 31.13 -4.31 -7.73
CA ILE A 478 32.16 -3.70 -8.59
C ILE A 478 31.89 -4.01 -10.08
N ALA A 479 31.53 -5.25 -10.42
CA ALA A 479 31.16 -5.63 -11.77
C ALA A 479 29.96 -4.81 -12.30
N ARG A 480 28.95 -4.53 -11.44
CA ARG A 480 27.87 -3.59 -11.77
C ARG A 480 28.39 -2.19 -12.11
N ALA A 481 29.31 -1.67 -11.29
CA ALA A 481 29.86 -0.34 -11.49
C ALA A 481 30.75 -0.27 -12.78
N ILE A 482 31.48 -1.33 -13.09
CA ILE A 482 32.25 -1.45 -14.32
C ILE A 482 31.32 -1.51 -15.54
N LEU A 483 30.30 -2.36 -15.53
CA LEU A 483 29.34 -2.53 -16.63
C LEU A 483 28.60 -1.22 -16.96
N LYS A 484 28.35 -0.38 -15.95
CA LYS A 484 27.71 0.92 -16.13
C LYS A 484 28.56 1.94 -16.87
N GLU A 485 29.91 1.80 -16.85
CA GLU A 485 30.87 2.66 -17.56
C GLU A 485 30.74 4.15 -17.20
N SER A 486 30.32 4.50 -15.99
CA SER A 486 30.14 5.88 -15.56
C SER A 486 31.49 6.61 -15.40
N PRO A 487 31.59 7.91 -15.76
CA PRO A 487 32.80 8.70 -15.60
C PRO A 487 33.11 9.13 -14.16
N ILE A 488 32.11 9.12 -13.28
CA ILE A 488 32.27 9.45 -11.86
C ILE A 488 31.95 8.23 -11.01
N ILE A 489 32.88 7.89 -10.11
CA ILE A 489 32.76 6.72 -9.22
C ILE A 489 32.69 7.17 -7.77
N LEU A 490 31.72 6.66 -7.04
CA LEU A 490 31.53 6.87 -5.60
C LEU A 490 31.78 5.55 -4.88
N LEU A 491 32.77 5.52 -3.97
CA LEU A 491 33.16 4.35 -3.20
C LEU A 491 32.97 4.63 -1.70
N ASP A 492 32.07 3.88 -1.07
CA ASP A 492 31.83 3.96 0.37
C ASP A 492 32.33 2.68 1.03
N GLU A 493 33.51 2.75 1.68
CA GLU A 493 34.14 1.66 2.46
C GLU A 493 34.20 0.29 1.75
N ALA A 494 34.52 0.28 0.48
CA ALA A 494 34.42 -0.91 -0.36
C ALA A 494 35.26 -2.14 0.06
N THR A 495 36.13 -2.05 1.09
CA THR A 495 37.01 -3.15 1.54
C THR A 495 36.99 -3.41 3.04
N SER A 496 36.11 -2.75 3.82
CA SER A 496 36.20 -2.73 5.28
C SER A 496 35.92 -4.07 5.99
N SER A 497 35.24 -5.01 5.34
CA SER A 497 34.79 -6.29 5.96
C SER A 497 35.38 -7.55 5.30
N LEU A 498 36.53 -7.42 4.61
CA LEU A 498 37.12 -8.51 3.84
C LEU A 498 38.33 -9.12 4.55
N ASP A 499 38.54 -10.43 4.33
CA ASP A 499 39.79 -11.11 4.65
C ASP A 499 40.93 -10.64 3.73
N ALA A 500 42.19 -10.87 4.12
CA ALA A 500 43.36 -10.31 3.43
C ALA A 500 43.46 -10.76 1.95
N GLU A 501 43.14 -12.00 1.62
CA GLU A 501 43.17 -12.53 0.25
C GLU A 501 42.09 -11.88 -0.62
N SER A 502 40.86 -11.82 -0.10
CA SER A 502 39.75 -11.15 -0.80
C SER A 502 39.97 -9.65 -0.95
N GLU A 503 40.67 -9.02 0.01
CA GLU A 503 40.99 -7.60 -0.02
C GLU A 503 41.90 -7.24 -1.20
N GLU A 504 42.98 -8.00 -1.43
CA GLU A 504 43.89 -7.76 -2.55
C GLU A 504 43.17 -7.86 -3.89
N ILE A 505 42.35 -8.91 -4.05
CA ILE A 505 41.59 -9.11 -5.27
C ILE A 505 40.57 -7.95 -5.50
N VAL A 506 39.87 -7.53 -4.47
CA VAL A 506 38.90 -6.43 -4.52
C VAL A 506 39.61 -5.10 -4.75
N GLN A 507 40.78 -4.86 -4.15
CA GLN A 507 41.58 -3.65 -4.38
C GLN A 507 42.02 -3.54 -5.84
N ASN A 508 42.46 -4.64 -6.45
CA ASN A 508 42.81 -4.70 -7.87
C ASN A 508 41.60 -4.42 -8.76
N ALA A 509 40.44 -4.93 -8.42
CA ALA A 509 39.17 -4.64 -9.10
C ALA A 509 38.78 -3.15 -8.98
N ILE A 510 38.97 -2.53 -7.81
CA ILE A 510 38.76 -1.10 -7.60
C ILE A 510 39.74 -0.28 -8.44
N ASN A 511 40.99 -0.64 -8.49
CA ASN A 511 42.00 0.04 -9.32
C ASN A 511 41.62 0.01 -10.81
N ASN A 512 41.09 -1.13 -11.28
CA ASN A 512 40.57 -1.24 -12.66
C ASN A 512 39.33 -0.35 -12.87
N LEU A 513 38.42 -0.30 -11.90
CA LEU A 513 37.18 0.51 -11.96
C LEU A 513 37.50 2.02 -12.03
N THR A 514 38.50 2.50 -11.25
CA THR A 514 38.77 3.92 -11.03
C THR A 514 39.72 4.52 -12.07
N LYS A 515 40.35 3.70 -12.88
CA LYS A 515 41.34 4.15 -13.90
C LYS A 515 40.71 5.15 -14.86
N ASN A 516 41.34 6.34 -14.96
CA ASN A 516 40.89 7.46 -15.81
C ASN A 516 39.46 7.94 -15.51
N LYS A 517 39.03 7.88 -14.23
CA LYS A 517 37.70 8.34 -13.78
C LYS A 517 37.84 9.26 -12.59
N THR A 518 36.89 10.19 -12.44
CA THR A 518 36.80 11.00 -11.24
C THR A 518 36.23 10.14 -10.12
N THR A 519 37.00 9.93 -9.05
CA THR A 519 36.64 9.00 -7.98
C THR A 519 36.63 9.70 -6.64
N LEU A 520 35.50 9.54 -5.89
CA LEU A 520 35.43 9.89 -4.49
C LEU A 520 35.40 8.61 -3.68
N VAL A 521 36.29 8.48 -2.70
CA VAL A 521 36.36 7.29 -1.87
C VAL A 521 36.36 7.65 -0.38
N ILE A 522 35.50 7.02 0.40
CA ILE A 522 35.66 7.01 1.84
C ILE A 522 36.66 5.93 2.19
N ALA A 523 37.80 6.37 2.71
CA ALA A 523 38.91 5.49 2.98
C ALA A 523 39.07 5.23 4.47
N HIS A 524 39.06 3.95 4.82
CA HIS A 524 39.40 3.44 6.16
C HIS A 524 40.73 2.67 6.14
N ARG A 525 41.33 2.47 4.97
CA ARG A 525 42.59 1.73 4.79
C ARG A 525 43.68 2.58 4.14
N LEU A 526 44.91 2.41 4.62
CA LEU A 526 46.07 3.16 4.14
C LEU A 526 46.35 2.91 2.65
N SER A 527 46.11 1.69 2.16
CA SER A 527 46.27 1.32 0.75
C SER A 527 45.39 2.16 -0.19
N THR A 528 44.15 2.45 0.23
CA THR A 528 43.22 3.28 -0.55
C THR A 528 43.65 4.76 -0.51
N ILE A 529 44.13 5.23 0.66
CA ILE A 529 44.57 6.61 0.85
C ILE A 529 45.83 6.90 0.03
N HIS A 530 46.74 5.95 -0.05
CA HIS A 530 48.03 6.11 -0.77
C HIS A 530 47.84 6.34 -2.27
N ASN A 531 46.79 5.79 -2.86
CA ASN A 531 46.49 5.94 -4.28
C ASN A 531 45.69 7.23 -4.60
N ALA A 532 45.29 8.04 -3.59
CA ALA A 532 44.52 9.25 -3.78
C ALA A 532 45.40 10.43 -4.21
N ASN A 533 44.91 11.21 -5.20
CA ASN A 533 45.56 12.46 -5.62
C ASN A 533 45.34 13.59 -4.61
N LYS A 534 44.24 13.56 -3.86
CA LYS A 534 43.87 14.55 -2.85
C LYS A 534 43.20 13.87 -1.65
N ILE A 535 43.56 14.29 -0.46
CA ILE A 535 43.02 13.74 0.77
C ILE A 535 42.28 14.85 1.52
N PHE A 536 41.02 14.61 1.86
CA PHE A 536 40.21 15.51 2.67
C PHE A 536 40.00 14.91 4.05
N VAL A 537 40.39 15.65 5.09
CA VAL A 537 40.26 15.23 6.48
C VAL A 537 39.04 15.94 7.07
N LEU A 538 37.99 15.19 7.47
CA LEU A 538 36.79 15.72 8.08
C LEU A 538 36.82 15.53 9.58
N LYS A 539 36.40 16.58 10.32
CA LYS A 539 36.40 16.60 11.79
C LYS A 539 35.06 17.07 12.36
N SER A 540 33.94 16.77 11.99
CA SER A 540 32.61 17.20 12.52
C SER A 540 31.84 18.08 11.53
N GLY A 541 31.83 17.68 10.29
CA GLY A 541 31.09 18.30 9.21
C GLY A 541 31.83 19.39 8.48
#